data_a1d7b5b0537b86c91a9d46a4ab32cdb8
#
_entry.id   a1d7b5b0537b86c91a9d46a4ab32cdb8
#
_cell.length_a   1.000
_cell.length_b   1.000
_cell.length_c   1.000
_cell.angle_alpha   90.00
_cell.angle_beta   90.00
_cell.angle_gamma   90.00
#
_symmetry.space_group_name_H-M   'P 1'
#
loop_
_entity.id
_entity.type
_entity.pdbx_description
1 polymer ?
#
loop_
_entity_poly.entity_id
_entity_poly.type
_entity_poly.pdbx_seq_one_letter_code
_entity_poly.pdbx_strand_id
1 'polypeptide(L)'
;FFDSRPTGKILARVIGDVNSLKDVLTNMVTTLIPEFITVIGVVVIMMIKDWRLALASLSTIPIMIAGIFLVQKISHKRWQIYRKKSSNLNAYVHEDIAGMNVVQSFGAEDETKEIFENLTDEHRNAFVDAVIFADMFGPVIDFCWGIGAMMLYLVGIRFLGFEKVSVGLLVAFGSYINMFWNPIMNLSNFYNNLVTNLTAAERIFDILDTEPDITDADDVEELPEVKGEVTFSHVGFTYDRGTPAETKVLEDVNFVVKPGETIALVGPTGAGKT
;
A
#
# COMPACT_ATOMS: atom_id res chain seq x y z
N PHE A 1 22.25 -11.34 0.68
CA PHE A 1 20.86 -10.90 0.94
C PHE A 1 20.23 -11.64 2.12
N PHE A 2 20.29 -12.98 2.16
CA PHE A 2 19.67 -13.79 3.22
C PHE A 2 20.47 -13.76 4.53
N ASP A 3 21.78 -13.68 4.47
CA ASP A 3 22.68 -13.69 5.64
C ASP A 3 22.56 -12.43 6.50
N SER A 4 22.21 -11.28 5.87
CA SER A 4 22.07 -9.99 6.56
C SER A 4 20.68 -9.74 7.14
N ARG A 5 19.70 -10.64 6.91
CA ARG A 5 18.29 -10.43 7.29
C ARG A 5 17.67 -11.67 7.91
N PRO A 6 16.88 -11.55 9.01
CA PRO A 6 16.19 -12.69 9.61
C PRO A 6 15.23 -13.35 8.62
N THR A 7 15.39 -14.64 8.35
CA THR A 7 14.60 -15.41 7.37
C THR A 7 13.08 -15.30 7.61
N GLY A 8 12.64 -15.31 8.88
CA GLY A 8 11.23 -15.14 9.22
C GLY A 8 10.65 -13.79 8.79
N LYS A 9 11.45 -12.71 8.85
CA LYS A 9 11.04 -11.38 8.41
C LYS A 9 10.90 -11.32 6.89
N ILE A 10 11.80 -11.96 6.15
CA ILE A 10 11.74 -12.06 4.69
C ILE A 10 10.50 -12.85 4.28
N LEU A 11 10.29 -14.02 4.88
CA LEU A 11 9.14 -14.87 4.57
C LEU A 11 7.81 -14.18 4.84
N ALA A 12 7.65 -13.55 6.01
CA ALA A 12 6.45 -12.80 6.34
C ALA A 12 6.19 -11.66 5.36
N ARG A 13 7.24 -10.96 4.92
CA ARG A 13 7.17 -9.89 3.95
C ARG A 13 6.76 -10.40 2.57
N VAL A 14 7.43 -11.45 2.05
CA VAL A 14 7.11 -12.02 0.74
C VAL A 14 5.68 -12.53 0.71
N ILE A 15 5.23 -13.27 1.73
CA ILE A 15 3.84 -13.77 1.80
C ILE A 15 2.85 -12.60 1.86
N GLY A 16 3.12 -11.58 2.66
CA GLY A 16 2.28 -10.39 2.78
C GLY A 16 2.17 -9.62 1.46
N ASP A 17 3.30 -9.36 0.82
CA ASP A 17 3.35 -8.62 -0.44
C ASP A 17 2.71 -9.41 -1.60
N VAL A 18 2.88 -10.74 -1.67
CA VAL A 18 2.19 -11.61 -2.65
C VAL A 18 0.67 -11.62 -2.43
N ASN A 19 0.20 -11.67 -1.18
CA ASN A 19 -1.23 -11.55 -0.89
C ASN A 19 -1.79 -10.19 -1.31
N SER A 20 -1.05 -9.11 -1.10
CA SER A 20 -1.43 -7.77 -1.55
C SER A 20 -1.59 -7.70 -3.08
N LEU A 21 -0.68 -8.32 -3.84
CA LEU A 21 -0.80 -8.42 -5.31
C LEU A 21 -2.00 -9.29 -5.74
N LYS A 22 -2.21 -10.42 -5.07
CA LYS A 22 -3.39 -11.28 -5.30
C LYS A 22 -4.68 -10.48 -5.09
N ASP A 23 -4.76 -9.67 -4.03
CA ASP A 23 -5.94 -8.87 -3.72
C ASP A 23 -6.18 -7.80 -4.80
N VAL A 24 -5.13 -7.15 -5.32
CA VAL A 24 -5.25 -6.23 -6.45
C VAL A 24 -5.80 -6.93 -7.69
N LEU A 25 -5.22 -8.07 -8.08
CA LEU A 25 -5.67 -8.82 -9.25
C LEU A 25 -7.11 -9.34 -9.08
N THR A 26 -7.45 -9.82 -7.89
CA THR A 26 -8.81 -10.27 -7.58
C THR A 26 -9.79 -9.11 -7.69
N ASN A 27 -9.50 -7.97 -7.06
CA ASN A 27 -10.35 -6.77 -7.10
C ASN A 27 -10.45 -6.18 -8.51
N MET A 28 -9.40 -6.29 -9.33
CA MET A 28 -9.44 -5.90 -10.73
C MET A 28 -10.51 -6.69 -11.50
N VAL A 29 -10.54 -8.00 -11.32
CA VAL A 29 -11.49 -8.88 -12.03
C VAL A 29 -12.91 -8.77 -11.45
N THR A 30 -13.02 -8.76 -10.12
CA THR A 30 -14.32 -8.84 -9.43
C THR A 30 -15.01 -7.48 -9.26
N THR A 31 -14.26 -6.40 -9.28
CA THR A 31 -14.79 -5.05 -9.04
C THR A 31 -14.60 -4.15 -10.25
N LEU A 32 -13.36 -3.91 -10.68
CA LEU A 32 -13.07 -2.92 -11.71
C LEU A 32 -13.75 -3.26 -13.04
N ILE A 33 -13.63 -4.48 -13.53
CA ILE A 33 -14.21 -4.89 -14.83
C ILE A 33 -15.74 -4.80 -14.83
N PRO A 34 -16.48 -5.36 -13.84
CA PRO A 34 -17.93 -5.23 -13.77
C PRO A 34 -18.40 -3.76 -13.67
N GLU A 35 -17.70 -2.93 -12.89
CA GLU A 35 -18.07 -1.52 -12.75
C GLU A 35 -17.89 -0.74 -14.04
N PHE A 36 -16.80 -0.98 -14.80
CA PHE A 36 -16.62 -0.38 -16.11
C PHE A 36 -17.71 -0.83 -17.09
N ILE A 37 -18.06 -2.12 -17.12
CA ILE A 37 -19.12 -2.63 -17.97
C ILE A 37 -20.46 -1.99 -17.60
N THR A 38 -20.73 -1.83 -16.32
CA THR A 38 -21.97 -1.19 -15.82
C THR A 38 -22.04 0.26 -16.27
N VAL A 39 -20.97 1.06 -16.07
CA VAL A 39 -20.95 2.47 -16.49
C VAL A 39 -21.14 2.59 -17.99
N ILE A 40 -20.39 1.85 -18.78
CA ILE A 40 -20.50 1.87 -20.26
C ILE A 40 -21.88 1.42 -20.70
N GLY A 41 -22.38 0.32 -20.13
CA GLY A 41 -23.70 -0.23 -20.47
C GLY A 41 -24.84 0.76 -20.17
N VAL A 42 -24.81 1.40 -19.01
CA VAL A 42 -25.80 2.41 -18.64
C VAL A 42 -25.76 3.62 -19.57
N VAL A 43 -24.55 4.15 -19.87
CA VAL A 43 -24.39 5.27 -20.82
C VAL A 43 -24.93 4.91 -22.19
N VAL A 44 -24.59 3.72 -22.70
CA VAL A 44 -25.05 3.25 -24.02
C VAL A 44 -26.58 3.14 -24.04
N ILE A 45 -27.18 2.53 -23.01
CA ILE A 45 -28.65 2.40 -22.91
C ILE A 45 -29.31 3.77 -22.86
N MET A 46 -28.80 4.69 -22.03
CA MET A 46 -29.32 6.07 -21.95
C MET A 46 -29.25 6.78 -23.30
N MET A 47 -28.14 6.68 -24.00
CA MET A 47 -27.93 7.31 -25.31
C MET A 47 -28.86 6.74 -26.38
N ILE A 48 -29.08 5.42 -26.40
CA ILE A 48 -30.01 4.76 -27.33
C ILE A 48 -31.47 5.15 -27.06
N LYS A 49 -31.84 5.30 -25.79
CA LYS A 49 -33.23 5.63 -25.42
C LYS A 49 -33.59 7.08 -25.75
N ASP A 50 -32.81 8.03 -25.27
CA ASP A 50 -32.91 9.44 -25.63
C ASP A 50 -31.60 10.16 -25.31
N TRP A 51 -30.83 10.53 -26.34
CA TRP A 51 -29.55 11.16 -26.19
C TRP A 51 -29.62 12.53 -25.51
N ARG A 52 -30.78 13.26 -25.62
CA ARG A 52 -30.97 14.59 -25.01
C ARG A 52 -31.13 14.47 -23.51
N LEU A 53 -31.94 13.51 -23.06
CA LEU A 53 -32.09 13.20 -21.63
C LEU A 53 -30.79 12.64 -21.06
N ALA A 54 -30.09 11.81 -21.83
CA ALA A 54 -28.78 11.28 -21.44
C ALA A 54 -27.77 12.42 -21.20
N LEU A 55 -27.61 13.35 -22.14
CA LEU A 55 -26.69 14.48 -21.97
C LEU A 55 -27.09 15.39 -20.80
N ALA A 56 -28.39 15.65 -20.61
CA ALA A 56 -28.88 16.43 -19.49
C ALA A 56 -28.54 15.76 -18.14
N SER A 57 -28.78 14.47 -18.03
CA SER A 57 -28.48 13.70 -16.81
C SER A 57 -26.98 13.57 -16.53
N LEU A 58 -26.19 13.30 -17.57
CA LEU A 58 -24.75 13.11 -17.46
C LEU A 58 -23.96 14.41 -17.30
N SER A 59 -24.59 15.58 -17.54
CA SER A 59 -23.94 16.88 -17.42
C SER A 59 -23.40 17.18 -16.01
N THR A 60 -23.94 16.52 -14.98
CA THR A 60 -23.51 16.68 -13.59
C THR A 60 -22.29 15.81 -13.23
N ILE A 61 -21.95 14.79 -14.04
CA ILE A 61 -20.82 13.89 -13.77
C ILE A 61 -19.49 14.66 -13.68
N PRO A 62 -19.14 15.58 -14.59
CA PRO A 62 -17.90 16.34 -14.48
C PRO A 62 -17.82 17.17 -13.18
N ILE A 63 -18.95 17.74 -12.77
CA ILE A 63 -19.05 18.53 -11.53
C ILE A 63 -18.84 17.61 -10.32
N MET A 64 -19.46 16.44 -10.33
CA MET A 64 -19.32 15.42 -9.29
C MET A 64 -17.87 14.95 -9.18
N ILE A 65 -17.22 14.62 -10.29
CA ILE A 65 -15.82 14.21 -10.32
C ILE A 65 -14.93 15.30 -9.72
N ALA A 66 -15.11 16.55 -10.12
CA ALA A 66 -14.37 17.69 -9.57
C ALA A 66 -14.59 17.84 -8.05
N GLY A 67 -15.83 17.69 -7.59
CA GLY A 67 -16.20 17.73 -6.17
C GLY A 67 -15.53 16.61 -5.36
N ILE A 68 -15.57 15.39 -5.89
CA ILE A 68 -14.90 14.22 -5.28
C ILE A 68 -13.40 14.47 -5.14
N PHE A 69 -12.71 14.92 -6.19
CA PHE A 69 -11.27 15.23 -6.13
C PHE A 69 -10.96 16.32 -5.10
N LEU A 70 -11.81 17.35 -5.00
CA LEU A 70 -11.63 18.41 -4.00
C LEU A 70 -11.75 17.87 -2.59
N VAL A 71 -12.82 17.11 -2.29
CA VAL A 71 -13.04 16.48 -0.99
C VAL A 71 -11.90 15.52 -0.66
N GLN A 72 -11.48 14.68 -1.61
CA GLN A 72 -10.39 13.74 -1.43
C GLN A 72 -9.08 14.43 -1.06
N LYS A 73 -8.74 15.53 -1.75
CA LYS A 73 -7.52 16.32 -1.46
C LYS A 73 -7.53 16.90 -0.05
N ILE A 74 -8.67 17.43 0.39
CA ILE A 74 -8.82 18.01 1.73
C ILE A 74 -8.79 16.89 2.79
N SER A 75 -9.59 15.85 2.61
CA SER A 75 -9.68 14.70 3.50
C SER A 75 -8.31 14.03 3.69
N HIS A 76 -7.56 13.81 2.61
CA HIS A 76 -6.22 13.23 2.68
C HIS A 76 -5.28 14.02 3.59
N LYS A 77 -5.29 15.37 3.48
CA LYS A 77 -4.49 16.25 4.34
C LYS A 77 -4.89 16.14 5.82
N ARG A 78 -6.21 16.08 6.11
CA ARG A 78 -6.72 15.93 7.48
C ARG A 78 -6.35 14.58 8.08
N TRP A 79 -6.43 13.50 7.31
CA TRP A 79 -5.98 12.18 7.73
C TRP A 79 -4.47 12.10 7.99
N GLN A 80 -3.65 12.87 7.26
CA GLN A 80 -2.22 12.98 7.56
C GLN A 80 -1.96 13.66 8.91
N ILE A 81 -2.71 14.75 9.21
CA ILE A 81 -2.62 15.44 10.51
C ILE A 81 -3.04 14.50 11.64
N TYR A 82 -4.16 13.80 11.48
CA TYR A 82 -4.63 12.81 12.44
C TYR A 82 -3.57 11.72 12.69
N ARG A 83 -2.99 11.13 11.65
CA ARG A 83 -1.94 10.10 11.79
C ARG A 83 -0.74 10.62 12.58
N LYS A 84 -0.32 11.86 12.34
CA LYS A 84 0.77 12.49 13.09
C LYS A 84 0.41 12.63 14.57
N LYS A 85 -0.80 13.11 14.89
CA LYS A 85 -1.25 13.27 16.28
C LYS A 85 -1.43 11.91 16.98
N SER A 86 -1.93 10.91 16.26
CA SER A 86 -2.02 9.53 16.76
C SER A 86 -0.64 8.93 17.06
N SER A 87 0.33 9.15 16.17
CA SER A 87 1.71 8.70 16.40
C SER A 87 2.35 9.36 17.62
N ASN A 88 2.14 10.67 17.82
CA ASN A 88 2.66 11.39 18.96
C ASN A 88 2.06 10.88 20.28
N LEU A 89 0.73 10.68 20.32
CA LEU A 89 0.04 10.13 21.50
C LEU A 89 0.56 8.71 21.81
N ASN A 90 0.67 7.84 20.81
CA ASN A 90 1.16 6.47 21.00
C ASN A 90 2.62 6.45 21.50
N ALA A 91 3.48 7.33 20.96
CA ALA A 91 4.87 7.45 21.41
C ALA A 91 4.93 7.89 22.88
N TYR A 92 4.13 8.90 23.24
CA TYR A 92 4.07 9.39 24.63
C TYR A 92 3.58 8.30 25.59
N VAL A 93 2.50 7.59 25.25
CA VAL A 93 1.98 6.48 26.08
C VAL A 93 3.04 5.39 26.26
N HIS A 94 3.78 5.05 25.19
CA HIS A 94 4.84 4.05 25.27
C HIS A 94 5.99 4.50 26.18
N GLU A 95 6.42 5.76 26.06
CA GLU A 95 7.47 6.36 26.87
C GLU A 95 7.06 6.48 28.35
N ASP A 96 5.83 6.92 28.61
CA ASP A 96 5.29 7.09 29.95
C ASP A 96 5.15 5.76 30.69
N ILE A 97 4.63 4.72 30.02
CA ILE A 97 4.56 3.37 30.60
C ILE A 97 5.96 2.83 30.89
N ALA A 98 6.91 3.00 29.98
CA ALA A 98 8.29 2.54 30.16
C ALA A 98 9.00 3.32 31.27
N GLY A 99 8.67 4.61 31.44
CA GLY A 99 9.23 5.52 32.45
C GLY A 99 8.45 5.61 33.76
N MET A 100 7.39 4.83 33.98
CA MET A 100 6.47 4.98 35.12
C MET A 100 7.16 4.96 36.45
N ASN A 101 8.19 4.14 36.64
CA ASN A 101 8.99 4.13 37.90
C ASN A 101 9.68 5.47 38.16
N VAL A 102 10.09 6.18 37.12
CA VAL A 102 10.72 7.50 37.23
C VAL A 102 9.66 8.53 37.57
N VAL A 103 8.54 8.54 36.85
CA VAL A 103 7.40 9.44 37.15
C VAL A 103 6.98 9.35 38.62
N GLN A 104 6.78 8.13 39.11
CA GLN A 104 6.40 7.91 40.52
C GLN A 104 7.50 8.31 41.52
N SER A 105 8.78 8.11 41.19
CA SER A 105 9.89 8.47 42.06
C SER A 105 10.03 9.98 42.24
N PHE A 106 9.62 10.75 41.21
CA PHE A 106 9.66 12.22 41.28
C PHE A 106 8.31 12.86 41.63
N GLY A 107 7.24 12.06 41.79
CA GLY A 107 5.89 12.56 42.10
C GLY A 107 5.32 13.42 40.98
N ALA A 108 5.64 13.09 39.70
CA ALA A 108 5.29 13.88 38.53
C ALA A 108 4.00 13.37 37.83
N GLU A 109 3.14 12.61 38.52
CA GLU A 109 1.93 12.01 37.96
C GLU A 109 0.94 13.05 37.44
N ASP A 110 0.78 14.17 38.14
CA ASP A 110 -0.16 15.22 37.72
C ASP A 110 0.30 15.93 36.45
N GLU A 111 1.60 16.20 36.29
CA GLU A 111 2.19 16.79 35.07
C GLU A 111 2.07 15.84 33.88
N THR A 112 2.41 14.56 34.07
CA THR A 112 2.28 13.51 33.10
C THR A 112 0.83 13.36 32.61
N LYS A 113 -0.12 13.41 33.55
CA LYS A 113 -1.55 13.36 33.25
C LYS A 113 -2.01 14.56 32.42
N GLU A 114 -1.59 15.78 32.76
CA GLU A 114 -1.93 16.98 31.99
C GLU A 114 -1.42 16.90 30.56
N ILE A 115 -0.18 16.43 30.34
CA ILE A 115 0.38 16.22 29.02
C ILE A 115 -0.44 15.19 28.23
N PHE A 116 -0.79 14.05 28.86
CA PHE A 116 -1.61 13.01 28.24
C PHE A 116 -2.99 13.52 27.84
N GLU A 117 -3.66 14.30 28.70
CA GLU A 117 -4.97 14.90 28.41
C GLU A 117 -4.88 15.84 27.20
N ASN A 118 -3.86 16.69 27.15
CA ASN A 118 -3.63 17.61 26.03
C ASN A 118 -3.40 16.85 24.70
N LEU A 119 -2.56 15.81 24.71
CA LEU A 119 -2.29 14.99 23.53
C LEU A 119 -3.54 14.23 23.07
N THR A 120 -4.36 13.75 24.02
CA THR A 120 -5.63 13.07 23.74
C THR A 120 -6.64 14.02 23.10
N ASP A 121 -6.73 15.25 23.60
CA ASP A 121 -7.59 16.29 23.03
C ASP A 121 -7.15 16.68 21.62
N GLU A 122 -5.86 16.86 21.39
CA GLU A 122 -5.32 17.10 20.05
C GLU A 122 -5.62 15.95 19.08
N HIS A 123 -5.44 14.71 19.53
CA HIS A 123 -5.76 13.51 18.74
C HIS A 123 -7.25 13.44 18.42
N ARG A 124 -8.12 13.65 19.42
CA ARG A 124 -9.58 13.66 19.25
C ARG A 124 -10.02 14.72 18.24
N ASN A 125 -9.52 15.94 18.36
CA ASN A 125 -9.89 17.05 17.48
C ASN A 125 -9.42 16.78 16.04
N ALA A 126 -8.22 16.26 15.87
CA ALA A 126 -7.71 15.87 14.56
C ALA A 126 -8.51 14.72 13.93
N PHE A 127 -8.98 13.76 14.75
CA PHE A 127 -9.86 12.67 14.28
C PHE A 127 -11.21 13.19 13.82
N VAL A 128 -11.87 14.02 14.63
CA VAL A 128 -13.17 14.62 14.30
C VAL A 128 -13.07 15.40 12.98
N ASP A 129 -12.04 16.24 12.84
CA ASP A 129 -11.79 16.96 11.59
C ASP A 129 -11.62 16.02 10.39
N ALA A 130 -10.82 14.94 10.55
CA ALA A 130 -10.58 13.99 9.48
C ALA A 130 -11.86 13.27 9.04
N VAL A 131 -12.71 12.88 10.02
CA VAL A 131 -13.99 12.20 9.76
C VAL A 131 -15.00 13.15 9.10
N ILE A 132 -15.16 14.38 9.61
CA ILE A 132 -16.09 15.37 9.02
C ILE A 132 -15.77 15.58 7.53
N PHE A 133 -14.50 15.77 7.18
CA PHE A 133 -14.12 15.96 5.78
C PHE A 133 -14.21 14.67 4.95
N ALA A 134 -14.02 13.50 5.55
CA ALA A 134 -14.26 12.24 4.87
C ALA A 134 -15.76 12.02 4.57
N ASP A 135 -16.62 12.35 5.54
CA ASP A 135 -18.07 12.16 5.39
C ASP A 135 -18.72 13.17 4.42
N MET A 136 -18.01 14.23 4.01
CA MET A 136 -18.50 15.15 2.99
C MET A 136 -18.65 14.54 1.60
N PHE A 137 -18.11 13.34 1.35
CA PHE A 137 -18.34 12.65 0.09
C PHE A 137 -19.83 12.41 -0.18
N GLY A 138 -20.56 11.87 0.81
CA GLY A 138 -21.99 11.60 0.69
C GLY A 138 -22.79 12.83 0.25
N PRO A 139 -22.80 13.92 1.03
CA PRO A 139 -23.52 15.17 0.69
C PRO A 139 -23.17 15.75 -0.69
N VAL A 140 -21.89 15.73 -1.10
CA VAL A 140 -21.48 16.22 -2.42
C VAL A 140 -22.14 15.43 -3.54
N ILE A 141 -22.25 14.15 -3.37
CA ILE A 141 -22.84 13.25 -4.36
C ILE A 141 -24.33 13.38 -4.41
N ASP A 142 -24.99 13.37 -3.25
CA ASP A 142 -26.44 13.56 -3.15
C ASP A 142 -26.86 14.88 -3.78
N PHE A 143 -26.04 15.93 -3.58
CA PHE A 143 -26.27 17.23 -4.21
C PHE A 143 -26.13 17.16 -5.73
N CYS A 144 -25.07 16.53 -6.25
CA CYS A 144 -24.88 16.33 -7.68
C CYS A 144 -25.97 15.46 -8.30
N TRP A 145 -26.40 14.41 -7.58
CA TRP A 145 -27.53 13.58 -8.00
C TRP A 145 -28.83 14.42 -8.08
N GLY A 146 -29.10 15.23 -7.07
CA GLY A 146 -30.27 16.12 -7.05
C GLY A 146 -30.28 17.09 -8.23
N ILE A 147 -29.14 17.69 -8.57
CA ILE A 147 -28.97 18.55 -9.77
C ILE A 147 -29.24 17.74 -11.05
N GLY A 148 -28.66 16.53 -11.16
CA GLY A 148 -28.86 15.66 -12.31
C GLY A 148 -30.33 15.28 -12.52
N ALA A 149 -31.03 14.92 -11.45
CA ALA A 149 -32.47 14.66 -11.47
C ALA A 149 -33.27 15.91 -11.86
N MET A 150 -32.94 17.07 -11.30
CA MET A 150 -33.58 18.33 -11.66
C MET A 150 -33.38 18.65 -13.14
N MET A 151 -32.17 18.51 -13.67
CA MET A 151 -31.88 18.72 -15.10
C MET A 151 -32.65 17.74 -15.99
N LEU A 152 -32.72 16.46 -15.59
CA LEU A 152 -33.49 15.43 -16.28
C LEU A 152 -34.95 15.84 -16.41
N TYR A 153 -35.61 16.21 -15.30
CA TYR A 153 -37.02 16.58 -15.29
C TYR A 153 -37.25 17.92 -16.03
N LEU A 154 -36.37 18.90 -15.88
CA LEU A 154 -36.47 20.16 -16.54
C LEU A 154 -36.37 20.00 -18.07
N VAL A 155 -35.40 19.27 -18.57
CA VAL A 155 -35.26 19.00 -20.01
C VAL A 155 -36.39 18.10 -20.50
N GLY A 156 -36.74 17.04 -19.79
CA GLY A 156 -37.79 16.11 -20.20
C GLY A 156 -39.16 16.75 -20.26
N ILE A 157 -39.56 17.51 -19.25
CA ILE A 157 -40.90 18.10 -19.16
C ILE A 157 -40.98 19.40 -19.88
N ARG A 158 -40.04 20.33 -19.64
CA ARG A 158 -40.11 21.71 -20.12
C ARG A 158 -39.72 21.87 -21.58
N PHE A 159 -38.68 21.17 -22.04
CA PHE A 159 -38.15 21.33 -23.39
C PHE A 159 -38.65 20.28 -24.38
N LEU A 160 -38.82 19.01 -23.97
CA LEU A 160 -39.29 17.94 -24.84
C LEU A 160 -40.82 17.76 -24.81
N GLY A 161 -41.43 18.04 -23.65
CA GLY A 161 -42.87 17.92 -23.43
C GLY A 161 -43.36 16.49 -23.20
N PHE A 162 -44.49 16.33 -22.51
CA PHE A 162 -45.08 15.02 -22.17
C PHE A 162 -45.53 14.20 -23.39
N GLU A 163 -45.71 14.81 -24.55
CA GLU A 163 -46.06 14.11 -25.78
C GLU A 163 -44.90 13.25 -26.30
N LYS A 164 -43.66 13.64 -26.03
CA LYS A 164 -42.44 12.97 -26.52
C LYS A 164 -41.73 12.13 -25.48
N VAL A 165 -41.95 12.43 -24.19
CA VAL A 165 -41.26 11.78 -23.08
C VAL A 165 -42.27 11.14 -22.13
N SER A 166 -42.32 9.82 -22.06
CA SER A 166 -43.20 9.11 -21.12
C SER A 166 -42.69 9.24 -19.68
N VAL A 167 -43.60 9.25 -18.70
CA VAL A 167 -43.26 9.22 -17.28
C VAL A 167 -42.36 8.03 -16.95
N GLY A 168 -42.63 6.85 -17.55
CA GLY A 168 -41.82 5.66 -17.37
C GLY A 168 -40.36 5.84 -17.83
N LEU A 169 -40.14 6.62 -18.90
CA LEU A 169 -38.80 6.95 -19.37
C LEU A 169 -38.05 7.84 -18.38
N LEU A 170 -38.71 8.83 -17.79
CA LEU A 170 -38.12 9.71 -16.76
C LEU A 170 -37.75 8.93 -15.50
N VAL A 171 -38.61 8.01 -15.05
CA VAL A 171 -38.33 7.12 -13.90
C VAL A 171 -37.14 6.21 -14.20
N ALA A 172 -37.08 5.63 -15.41
CA ALA A 172 -35.96 4.79 -15.83
C ALA A 172 -34.63 5.56 -15.82
N PHE A 173 -34.63 6.80 -16.35
CA PHE A 173 -33.43 7.65 -16.32
C PHE A 173 -33.00 8.03 -14.91
N GLY A 174 -33.97 8.30 -14.01
CA GLY A 174 -33.67 8.51 -12.58
C GLY A 174 -32.97 7.31 -11.95
N SER A 175 -33.42 6.09 -12.28
CA SER A 175 -32.77 4.85 -11.85
C SER A 175 -31.36 4.70 -12.46
N TYR A 176 -31.17 5.04 -13.72
CA TYR A 176 -29.88 4.99 -14.39
C TYR A 176 -28.88 5.97 -13.76
N ILE A 177 -29.29 7.19 -13.39
CA ILE A 177 -28.42 8.13 -12.64
C ILE A 177 -27.94 7.51 -11.33
N ASN A 178 -28.82 6.82 -10.60
CA ASN A 178 -28.43 6.10 -9.36
C ASN A 178 -27.41 4.98 -9.61
N MET A 179 -27.48 4.30 -10.75
CA MET A 179 -26.55 3.22 -11.09
C MET A 179 -25.10 3.69 -11.32
N PHE A 180 -24.85 4.99 -11.49
CA PHE A 180 -23.48 5.52 -11.57
C PHE A 180 -22.78 5.63 -10.24
N TRP A 181 -23.52 5.61 -9.14
CA TRP A 181 -22.98 5.87 -7.82
C TRP A 181 -21.98 4.82 -7.35
N ASN A 182 -22.43 3.57 -7.30
CA ASN A 182 -21.59 2.47 -6.85
C ASN A 182 -20.31 2.30 -7.69
N PRO A 183 -20.36 2.32 -9.04
CA PRO A 183 -19.18 2.30 -9.87
C PRO A 183 -18.14 3.36 -9.53
N ILE A 184 -18.56 4.61 -9.34
CA ILE A 184 -17.63 5.71 -9.07
C ILE A 184 -16.94 5.53 -7.72
N MET A 185 -17.68 5.14 -6.69
CA MET A 185 -17.11 4.86 -5.36
C MET A 185 -16.16 3.64 -5.40
N ASN A 186 -16.58 2.57 -6.05
CA ASN A 186 -15.79 1.34 -6.14
C ASN A 186 -14.50 1.55 -6.95
N LEU A 187 -14.56 2.33 -8.03
CA LEU A 187 -13.37 2.72 -8.80
C LEU A 187 -12.40 3.58 -7.98
N SER A 188 -12.93 4.53 -7.19
CA SER A 188 -12.10 5.34 -6.30
C SER A 188 -11.42 4.50 -5.22
N ASN A 189 -12.13 3.56 -4.61
CA ASN A 189 -11.58 2.62 -3.63
C ASN A 189 -10.54 1.69 -4.27
N PHE A 190 -10.81 1.18 -5.47
CA PHE A 190 -9.87 0.36 -6.22
C PHE A 190 -8.57 1.13 -6.52
N TYR A 191 -8.66 2.39 -6.95
CA TYR A 191 -7.49 3.23 -7.19
C TYR A 191 -6.62 3.40 -5.93
N ASN A 192 -7.23 3.69 -4.78
CA ASN A 192 -6.51 3.80 -3.51
C ASN A 192 -5.81 2.49 -3.13
N ASN A 193 -6.50 1.36 -3.29
CA ASN A 193 -5.92 0.03 -3.04
C ASN A 193 -4.79 -0.29 -4.00
N LEU A 194 -4.93 0.07 -5.27
CA LEU A 194 -3.90 -0.12 -6.29
C LEU A 194 -2.62 0.64 -5.91
N VAL A 195 -2.73 1.94 -5.60
CA VAL A 195 -1.57 2.77 -5.21
C VAL A 195 -0.86 2.22 -3.97
N THR A 196 -1.63 1.77 -2.97
CA THR A 196 -1.06 1.20 -1.74
C THR A 196 -0.33 -0.12 -2.01
N ASN A 197 -0.88 -0.97 -2.87
CA ASN A 197 -0.35 -2.31 -3.12
C ASN A 197 0.73 -2.33 -4.23
N LEU A 198 0.85 -1.30 -5.07
CA LEU A 198 1.97 -1.18 -6.02
C LEU A 198 3.34 -1.17 -5.31
N THR A 199 3.43 -0.58 -4.13
CA THR A 199 4.66 -0.61 -3.31
C THR A 199 5.02 -2.03 -2.88
N ALA A 200 4.04 -2.93 -2.72
CA ALA A 200 4.29 -4.34 -2.46
C ALA A 200 4.92 -5.04 -3.67
N ALA A 201 4.45 -4.70 -4.88
CA ALA A 201 5.04 -5.20 -6.13
C ALA A 201 6.50 -4.76 -6.28
N GLU A 202 6.80 -3.47 -6.09
CA GLU A 202 8.17 -2.95 -6.14
C GLU A 202 9.10 -3.73 -5.22
N ARG A 203 8.67 -3.98 -3.97
CA ARG A 203 9.48 -4.74 -3.01
C ARG A 203 9.71 -6.21 -3.40
N ILE A 204 8.77 -6.83 -4.10
CA ILE A 204 8.95 -8.19 -4.63
C ILE A 204 9.97 -8.17 -5.76
N PHE A 205 9.85 -7.22 -6.69
CA PHE A 205 10.81 -7.08 -7.79
C PHE A 205 12.21 -6.73 -7.27
N ASP A 206 12.34 -5.87 -6.26
CA ASP A 206 13.63 -5.60 -5.60
C ASP A 206 14.31 -6.88 -5.08
N ILE A 207 13.52 -7.84 -4.59
CA ILE A 207 14.05 -9.14 -4.14
C ILE A 207 14.45 -10.02 -5.33
N LEU A 208 13.64 -10.04 -6.39
CA LEU A 208 13.88 -10.85 -7.59
C LEU A 208 15.07 -10.34 -8.40
N ASP A 209 15.23 -9.01 -8.45
CA ASP A 209 16.30 -8.34 -9.18
C ASP A 209 17.61 -8.25 -8.38
N THR A 210 17.63 -8.74 -7.12
CA THR A 210 18.84 -8.77 -6.30
C THR A 210 19.81 -9.80 -6.89
N GLU A 211 20.89 -9.30 -7.44
CA GLU A 211 21.97 -10.16 -7.94
C GLU A 211 22.71 -10.83 -6.76
N PRO A 212 23.08 -12.10 -6.88
CA PRO A 212 23.92 -12.74 -5.88
C PRO A 212 25.32 -12.14 -5.86
N ASP A 213 25.87 -11.95 -4.65
CA ASP A 213 27.23 -11.42 -4.46
C ASP A 213 28.32 -12.34 -5.05
N ILE A 214 28.00 -13.63 -5.17
CA ILE A 214 28.88 -14.65 -5.74
C ILE A 214 28.19 -15.25 -6.95
N THR A 215 28.72 -14.99 -8.12
CA THR A 215 28.29 -15.55 -9.40
C THR A 215 29.37 -16.45 -9.96
N ASP A 216 28.95 -17.44 -10.73
CA ASP A 216 29.91 -18.26 -11.49
C ASP A 216 30.64 -17.38 -12.50
N ALA A 217 31.93 -17.64 -12.69
CA ALA A 217 32.72 -16.98 -13.72
C ALA A 217 32.29 -17.48 -15.11
N ASP A 218 32.52 -16.66 -16.16
CA ASP A 218 32.13 -17.02 -17.54
C ASP A 218 32.88 -18.24 -18.08
N ASP A 219 33.98 -18.64 -17.41
CA ASP A 219 34.88 -19.72 -17.79
C ASP A 219 34.89 -20.89 -16.82
N VAL A 220 33.77 -21.14 -16.14
CA VAL A 220 33.62 -22.28 -15.20
C VAL A 220 33.76 -23.59 -15.93
N GLU A 221 34.62 -24.46 -15.38
CA GLU A 221 34.77 -25.85 -15.81
C GLU A 221 33.96 -26.77 -14.90
N GLU A 222 33.39 -27.85 -15.44
CA GLU A 222 32.76 -28.89 -14.63
C GLU A 222 33.78 -29.55 -13.74
N LEU A 223 33.45 -29.72 -12.44
CA LEU A 223 34.31 -30.41 -11.48
C LEU A 223 34.52 -31.88 -11.94
N PRO A 224 35.77 -32.33 -12.10
CA PRO A 224 36.04 -33.73 -12.36
C PRO A 224 35.62 -34.62 -11.18
N GLU A 225 35.66 -35.95 -11.36
CA GLU A 225 35.34 -36.87 -10.31
C GLU A 225 36.18 -36.60 -9.04
N VAL A 226 35.50 -36.17 -7.96
CA VAL A 226 36.15 -35.75 -6.71
C VAL A 226 36.69 -36.97 -5.96
N LYS A 227 38.01 -37.04 -5.85
CA LYS A 227 38.70 -38.12 -5.12
C LYS A 227 38.85 -37.85 -3.62
N GLY A 228 38.43 -36.68 -3.14
CA GLY A 228 38.44 -36.29 -1.73
C GLY A 228 39.75 -35.70 -1.23
N GLU A 229 40.66 -35.31 -2.12
CA GLU A 229 41.85 -34.54 -1.74
C GLU A 229 41.49 -33.03 -1.75
N VAL A 230 41.86 -32.33 -0.67
CA VAL A 230 41.63 -30.88 -0.52
C VAL A 230 42.96 -30.18 -0.23
N THR A 231 43.36 -29.27 -1.10
CA THR A 231 44.58 -28.48 -0.95
C THR A 231 44.27 -27.03 -0.77
N PHE A 232 44.72 -26.43 0.34
CA PHE A 232 44.77 -25.01 0.55
C PHE A 232 46.15 -24.48 0.18
N SER A 233 46.26 -23.56 -0.76
CA SER A 233 47.51 -22.97 -1.18
C SER A 233 47.42 -21.47 -1.18
N HIS A 234 48.13 -20.78 -0.28
CA HIS A 234 48.14 -19.34 -0.12
C HIS A 234 46.74 -18.72 -0.01
N VAL A 235 45.81 -19.41 0.72
CA VAL A 235 44.44 -18.94 0.84
C VAL A 235 44.33 -17.81 1.84
N GLY A 236 43.82 -16.67 1.37
CA GLY A 236 43.44 -15.51 2.19
C GLY A 236 41.97 -15.15 2.07
N PHE A 237 41.39 -14.71 3.16
CA PHE A 237 39.98 -14.28 3.15
C PHE A 237 39.75 -13.05 4.02
N THR A 238 38.97 -12.11 3.48
CA THR A 238 38.64 -10.83 4.11
C THR A 238 37.13 -10.59 3.98
N TYR A 239 36.45 -10.35 5.11
CA TYR A 239 35.05 -9.91 5.11
C TYR A 239 34.96 -8.41 4.78
N ASP A 240 33.85 -8.00 4.20
CA ASP A 240 33.50 -6.60 3.92
C ASP A 240 34.61 -5.81 3.21
N ARG A 241 35.28 -6.45 2.24
CA ARG A 241 36.41 -5.91 1.50
C ARG A 241 36.07 -4.58 0.85
N GLY A 242 36.90 -3.57 1.11
CA GLY A 242 36.73 -2.22 0.57
C GLY A 242 35.76 -1.34 1.36
N THR A 243 35.26 -1.79 2.51
CA THR A 243 34.42 -1.03 3.41
C THR A 243 35.18 -0.62 4.70
N PRO A 244 34.68 0.35 5.49
CA PRO A 244 35.26 0.66 6.80
C PRO A 244 35.21 -0.47 7.82
N ALA A 245 34.42 -1.52 7.56
CA ALA A 245 34.28 -2.72 8.39
C ALA A 245 35.16 -3.89 7.91
N GLU A 246 36.07 -3.63 6.98
CA GLU A 246 36.96 -4.65 6.42
C GLU A 246 37.71 -5.41 7.52
N THR A 247 37.55 -6.72 7.56
CA THR A 247 38.18 -7.59 8.55
C THR A 247 38.86 -8.76 7.86
N LYS A 248 40.20 -8.77 7.89
CA LYS A 248 41.03 -9.88 7.37
C LYS A 248 40.99 -11.04 8.37
N VAL A 249 40.55 -12.21 7.93
CA VAL A 249 40.30 -13.37 8.78
C VAL A 249 41.29 -14.52 8.50
N LEU A 250 41.59 -14.77 7.22
CA LEU A 250 42.58 -15.74 6.82
C LEU A 250 43.71 -15.08 6.09
N GLU A 251 44.93 -15.48 6.42
CA GLU A 251 46.16 -14.95 5.80
C GLU A 251 47.11 -16.09 5.52
N ASP A 252 47.39 -16.31 4.22
CA ASP A 252 48.36 -17.29 3.75
C ASP A 252 48.21 -18.70 4.33
N VAL A 253 46.97 -19.22 4.31
CA VAL A 253 46.68 -20.57 4.84
C VAL A 253 47.11 -21.64 3.85
N ASN A 254 47.94 -22.56 4.31
CA ASN A 254 48.56 -23.62 3.49
C ASN A 254 48.46 -24.95 4.21
N PHE A 255 47.71 -25.95 3.66
CA PHE A 255 47.69 -27.33 4.10
C PHE A 255 47.09 -28.25 3.05
N VAL A 256 47.33 -29.55 3.18
CA VAL A 256 46.79 -30.59 2.30
C VAL A 256 46.10 -31.66 3.15
N VAL A 257 44.87 -32.02 2.75
CA VAL A 257 44.08 -33.12 3.33
C VAL A 257 44.01 -34.27 2.33
N LYS A 258 44.45 -35.42 2.68
CA LYS A 258 44.39 -36.63 1.81
C LYS A 258 43.00 -37.28 1.85
N PRO A 259 42.62 -38.04 0.82
CA PRO A 259 41.40 -38.82 0.84
C PRO A 259 41.30 -39.70 2.07
N GLY A 260 40.17 -39.63 2.81
CA GLY A 260 39.93 -40.40 4.05
C GLY A 260 40.62 -39.85 5.31
N GLU A 261 41.38 -38.76 5.21
CA GLU A 261 41.96 -38.09 6.36
C GLU A 261 40.96 -37.22 7.08
N THR A 262 41.02 -37.16 8.41
CA THR A 262 40.17 -36.26 9.23
C THR A 262 41.06 -35.21 9.87
N ILE A 263 40.74 -33.92 9.59
CA ILE A 263 41.41 -32.80 10.26
C ILE A 263 40.40 -32.05 11.12
N ALA A 264 40.87 -31.54 12.27
CA ALA A 264 40.13 -30.67 13.15
C ALA A 264 40.67 -29.25 13.06
N LEU A 265 39.81 -28.28 12.65
CA LEU A 265 40.12 -26.86 12.68
C LEU A 265 39.78 -26.31 14.06
N VAL A 266 40.78 -25.86 14.80
CA VAL A 266 40.64 -25.28 16.15
C VAL A 266 41.09 -23.82 16.18
N GLY A 267 40.43 -22.98 16.97
CA GLY A 267 40.76 -21.59 17.11
C GLY A 267 39.67 -20.83 17.88
N PRO A 268 39.91 -19.55 18.28
CA PRO A 268 38.94 -18.71 18.95
C PRO A 268 37.75 -18.40 18.06
N THR A 269 36.67 -17.88 18.64
CA THR A 269 35.50 -17.43 17.88
C THR A 269 35.92 -16.26 16.95
N GLY A 270 35.52 -16.31 15.69
CA GLY A 270 35.89 -15.32 14.67
C GLY A 270 37.20 -15.64 13.92
N ALA A 271 37.86 -16.76 14.17
CA ALA A 271 39.10 -17.17 13.49
C ALA A 271 38.89 -17.75 12.07
N GLY A 272 37.70 -17.62 11.47
CA GLY A 272 37.44 -18.08 10.09
C GLY A 272 37.38 -19.58 9.90
N LYS A 273 36.90 -20.33 10.92
CA LYS A 273 36.77 -21.79 10.83
C LYS A 273 35.62 -22.29 9.97
N THR A 274 34.61 -21.41 9.74
CA THR A 274 33.41 -21.68 8.92
C THR A 274 33.49 -21.00 7.59
#